data_b995cf169c5c38b2ee34abd90ab85d47
#
_entry.id   b995cf169c5c38b2ee34abd90ab85d47
#
_cell.length_a   1.000
_cell.length_b   1.000
_cell.length_c   1.000
_cell.angle_alpha   90.00
_cell.angle_beta   90.00
_cell.angle_gamma   90.00
#
_symmetry.space_group_name_H-M   'P 1'
#
loop_
_entity.id
_entity.type
_entity.pdbx_description
1 polymer ?
#
loop_
_entity_poly.entity_id
_entity_poly.type
_entity_poly.pdbx_seq_one_letter_code
_entity_poly.pdbx_strand_id
1 'polypeptide(L)'
;MTTGDTARYIVVGVTPKQPLAVLRHAARFARQFEAVLVCANVEPGSYVVAEHPDGSVESRPIDPDQPDWNTAVFDGGLAHLIRSVADQEGVRVEFRELAGEIAHALGRLAEVLGAEMIIVGSQRGGVRSSMHEFFGGSVAAHLAHRQPRPVAVVPVHT
;
A
#
# COMPACT_ATOMS: atom_id res chain seq x y z
N MET A 1 7.52 34.42 5.85
CA MET A 1 8.28 33.18 5.64
C MET A 1 7.33 32.00 5.67
N THR A 2 6.92 31.56 4.53
CA THR A 2 6.14 30.36 4.41
C THR A 2 7.05 29.18 4.66
N THR A 3 6.95 28.60 5.84
CA THR A 3 7.38 27.22 6.02
C THR A 3 6.62 26.43 4.99
N GLY A 4 7.30 25.95 3.97
CA GLY A 4 6.70 25.08 3.00
C GLY A 4 5.98 23.98 3.77
N ASP A 5 4.68 23.93 3.63
CA ASP A 5 3.88 22.86 4.20
C ASP A 5 4.32 21.58 3.48
N THR A 6 5.30 20.93 4.07
CA THR A 6 5.77 19.64 3.54
C THR A 6 4.67 18.65 3.83
N ALA A 7 3.95 18.24 2.79
CA ALA A 7 2.89 17.26 2.94
C ALA A 7 3.42 16.01 3.64
N ARG A 8 2.69 15.56 4.65
CA ARG A 8 2.98 14.31 5.34
C ARG A 8 2.25 13.19 4.62
N TYR A 9 2.87 12.04 4.59
CA TYR A 9 2.33 10.86 3.91
C TYR A 9 2.29 9.67 4.85
N ILE A 10 1.23 8.88 4.73
CA ILE A 10 1.13 7.56 5.33
C ILE A 10 0.83 6.58 4.19
N VAL A 11 1.60 5.51 4.10
CA VAL A 11 1.40 4.46 3.09
C VAL A 11 0.58 3.33 3.70
N VAL A 12 -0.47 2.90 3.01
CA VAL A 12 -1.20 1.69 3.37
C VAL A 12 -1.17 0.71 2.20
N GLY A 13 -0.75 -0.52 2.48
CA GLY A 13 -0.82 -1.61 1.51
C GLY A 13 -2.25 -2.11 1.41
N VAL A 14 -2.79 -2.16 0.20
CA VAL A 14 -4.18 -2.57 -0.04
C VAL A 14 -4.26 -3.66 -1.11
N THR A 15 -5.35 -4.42 -1.06
CA THR A 15 -5.68 -5.42 -2.08
C THR A 15 -7.16 -5.26 -2.44
N PRO A 16 -7.60 -5.77 -3.63
CA PRO A 16 -9.02 -5.67 -4.00
C PRO A 16 -9.99 -6.28 -3.00
N LYS A 17 -9.54 -7.23 -2.19
CA LYS A 17 -10.36 -7.87 -1.16
C LYS A 17 -10.07 -7.34 0.24
N GLN A 18 -9.58 -6.13 0.33
CA GLN A 18 -9.17 -5.53 1.60
C GLN A 18 -10.34 -5.40 2.57
N PRO A 19 -10.20 -5.87 3.81
CA PRO A 19 -11.20 -5.63 4.85
C PRO A 19 -11.35 -4.14 5.13
N LEU A 20 -12.60 -3.72 5.26
CA LEU A 20 -12.94 -2.32 5.50
C LEU A 20 -12.26 -1.75 6.76
N ALA A 21 -12.08 -2.60 7.78
CA ALA A 21 -11.42 -2.19 9.02
C ALA A 21 -10.02 -1.62 8.80
N VAL A 22 -9.25 -2.21 7.88
CA VAL A 22 -7.90 -1.71 7.57
C VAL A 22 -7.97 -0.30 6.99
N LEU A 23 -8.88 -0.08 6.05
CA LEU A 23 -9.06 1.23 5.41
C LEU A 23 -9.52 2.29 6.42
N ARG A 24 -10.44 1.93 7.30
CA ARG A 24 -10.93 2.85 8.34
C ARG A 24 -9.82 3.25 9.32
N HIS A 25 -9.03 2.29 9.80
CA HIS A 25 -7.90 2.58 10.67
C HIS A 25 -6.86 3.44 9.96
N ALA A 26 -6.53 3.11 8.72
CA ALA A 26 -5.57 3.90 7.95
C ALA A 26 -6.04 5.35 7.76
N ALA A 27 -7.31 5.55 7.44
CA ALA A 27 -7.87 6.89 7.27
C ALA A 27 -7.86 7.67 8.59
N ARG A 28 -8.15 7.03 9.72
CA ARG A 28 -8.07 7.67 11.03
C ARG A 28 -6.65 8.08 11.40
N PHE A 29 -5.68 7.22 11.15
CA PHE A 29 -4.28 7.59 11.35
C PHE A 29 -3.89 8.77 10.48
N ALA A 30 -4.25 8.75 9.21
CA ALA A 30 -3.95 9.84 8.29
C ALA A 30 -4.56 11.16 8.77
N ARG A 31 -5.80 11.13 9.26
CA ARG A 31 -6.43 12.32 9.85
C ARG A 31 -5.67 12.83 11.06
N GLN A 32 -5.29 11.93 11.99
CA GLN A 32 -4.59 12.31 13.21
C GLN A 32 -3.20 12.88 12.95
N PHE A 33 -2.53 12.39 11.93
CA PHE A 33 -1.21 12.88 11.52
C PHE A 33 -1.29 14.07 10.56
N GLU A 34 -2.50 14.46 10.16
CA GLU A 34 -2.69 15.48 9.10
C GLU A 34 -1.94 15.11 7.83
N ALA A 35 -2.03 13.85 7.45
CA ALA A 35 -1.29 13.26 6.34
C ALA A 35 -2.19 12.90 5.17
N VAL A 36 -1.59 12.87 3.99
CA VAL A 36 -2.20 12.26 2.80
C VAL A 36 -2.06 10.75 2.92
N LEU A 37 -3.14 10.02 2.72
CA LEU A 37 -3.14 8.57 2.73
C LEU A 37 -2.82 8.06 1.32
N VAL A 38 -1.70 7.39 1.16
CA VAL A 38 -1.28 6.80 -0.12
C VAL A 38 -1.59 5.32 -0.08
N CYS A 39 -2.57 4.92 -0.88
CA CYS A 39 -3.03 3.54 -0.96
C CYS A 39 -2.31 2.82 -2.09
N ALA A 40 -1.54 1.82 -1.74
CA ALA A 40 -0.67 1.12 -2.68
C ALA A 40 -1.05 -0.35 -2.80
N ASN A 41 -1.35 -0.77 -4.02
CA ASN A 41 -1.48 -2.18 -4.38
C ASN A 41 -0.19 -2.63 -5.06
N VAL A 42 0.27 -3.82 -4.73
CA VAL A 42 1.50 -4.37 -5.32
C VAL A 42 1.17 -5.61 -6.13
N GLU A 43 1.57 -5.61 -7.39
CA GLU A 43 1.43 -6.76 -8.28
C GLU A 43 2.73 -7.60 -8.25
N PRO A 44 2.73 -8.76 -7.58
CA PRO A 44 3.96 -9.56 -7.46
C PRO A 44 4.35 -10.29 -8.76
N GLY A 45 3.42 -10.40 -9.71
CA GLY A 45 3.69 -11.00 -11.02
C GLY A 45 4.31 -10.05 -12.04
N SER A 46 4.70 -8.86 -11.61
CA SER A 46 5.33 -7.86 -12.48
C SER A 46 6.63 -7.35 -11.87
N TYR A 47 7.44 -6.73 -12.69
CA TYR A 47 8.69 -6.12 -12.24
C TYR A 47 8.76 -4.66 -12.68
N VAL A 48 9.47 -3.85 -11.92
CA VAL A 48 9.60 -2.41 -12.17
C VAL A 48 10.64 -2.17 -13.26
N VAL A 49 10.27 -1.37 -14.27
CA VAL A 49 11.20 -0.93 -15.33
C VAL A 49 11.58 0.54 -15.18
N ALA A 50 10.78 1.34 -14.50
CA ALA A 50 11.09 2.74 -14.22
C ALA A 50 10.38 3.19 -12.95
N GLU A 51 11.04 4.10 -12.21
CA GLU A 51 10.46 4.75 -11.03
C GLU A 51 10.32 6.25 -11.30
N HIS A 52 9.28 6.85 -10.74
CA HIS A 52 9.03 8.29 -10.83
C HIS A 52 9.15 8.97 -9.45
N PRO A 53 9.43 10.29 -9.43
CA PRO A 53 9.61 11.01 -8.16
C PRO A 53 8.41 11.01 -7.22
N ASP A 54 7.20 10.79 -7.73
CA ASP A 54 5.97 10.70 -6.93
C ASP A 54 5.76 9.29 -6.34
N GLY A 55 6.70 8.39 -6.54
CA GLY A 55 6.60 7.01 -6.08
C GLY A 55 5.87 6.07 -7.02
N SER A 56 5.29 6.58 -8.11
CA SER A 56 4.69 5.72 -9.12
C SER A 56 5.76 4.94 -9.89
N VAL A 57 5.38 3.81 -10.45
CA VAL A 57 6.30 2.95 -11.19
C VAL A 57 5.69 2.54 -12.53
N GLU A 58 6.55 2.30 -13.50
CA GLU A 58 6.20 1.59 -14.71
C GLU A 58 6.65 0.14 -14.54
N SER A 59 5.80 -0.79 -14.90
CA SER A 59 6.07 -2.21 -14.69
C SER A 59 5.71 -3.04 -15.90
N ARG A 60 6.27 -4.25 -15.95
CA ARG A 60 5.95 -5.25 -16.98
C ARG A 60 5.73 -6.59 -16.33
N PRO A 61 4.83 -7.42 -16.92
CA PRO A 61 4.63 -8.78 -16.43
C PRO A 61 5.92 -9.60 -16.53
N ILE A 62 6.12 -10.46 -15.53
CA ILE A 62 7.23 -11.44 -15.56
C ILE A 62 6.97 -12.47 -16.65
N ASP A 63 5.70 -12.85 -16.82
CA ASP A 63 5.29 -13.79 -17.86
C ASP A 63 5.22 -13.06 -19.21
N PRO A 64 6.08 -13.44 -20.20
CA PRO A 64 6.09 -12.75 -21.49
C PRO A 64 4.84 -13.05 -22.34
N ASP A 65 4.07 -14.05 -21.98
CA ASP A 65 2.83 -14.38 -22.70
C ASP A 65 1.64 -13.55 -22.24
N GLN A 66 1.80 -12.78 -21.16
CA GLN A 66 0.77 -11.83 -20.75
C GLN A 66 0.80 -10.59 -21.64
N PRO A 67 -0.37 -10.13 -22.10
CA PRO A 67 -0.42 -8.95 -22.97
C PRO A 67 0.06 -7.69 -22.25
N ASP A 68 0.89 -6.91 -22.93
CA ASP A 68 1.45 -5.64 -22.43
C ASP A 68 0.39 -4.59 -22.06
N TRP A 69 -0.84 -4.76 -22.54
CA TRP A 69 -1.93 -3.82 -22.25
C TRP A 69 -2.53 -3.99 -20.86
N ASN A 70 -2.06 -4.98 -20.12
CA ASN A 70 -2.40 -5.11 -18.71
C ASN A 70 -1.51 -4.21 -17.87
N THR A 71 -1.36 -2.96 -18.31
CA THR A 71 -0.78 -1.94 -17.46
C THR A 71 -1.61 -1.87 -16.19
N ALA A 72 -0.96 -2.11 -15.09
CA ALA A 72 -1.56 -2.20 -13.79
C ALA A 72 -2.36 -0.92 -13.49
N VAL A 73 -3.65 -0.98 -13.71
CA VAL A 73 -4.58 0.09 -13.33
C VAL A 73 -5.11 -0.26 -11.96
N PHE A 74 -5.06 0.69 -11.07
CA PHE A 74 -5.60 0.51 -9.73
C PHE A 74 -7.08 0.12 -9.82
N ASP A 75 -7.48 -0.92 -9.11
CA ASP A 75 -8.85 -1.45 -9.16
C ASP A 75 -9.88 -0.37 -8.87
N GLY A 76 -10.81 -0.16 -9.82
CA GLY A 76 -11.81 0.90 -9.73
C GLY A 76 -12.80 0.74 -8.58
N GLY A 77 -13.19 -0.48 -8.26
CA GLY A 77 -14.06 -0.77 -7.13
C GLY A 77 -13.38 -0.50 -5.80
N LEU A 78 -12.11 -0.90 -5.67
CA LEU A 78 -11.32 -0.61 -4.49
C LEU A 78 -11.08 0.89 -4.35
N ALA A 79 -10.76 1.59 -5.43
CA ALA A 79 -10.57 3.04 -5.41
C ALA A 79 -11.83 3.77 -4.93
N HIS A 80 -13.00 3.35 -5.42
CA HIS A 80 -14.27 3.91 -5.00
C HIS A 80 -14.51 3.70 -3.49
N LEU A 81 -14.27 2.50 -3.00
CA LEU A 81 -14.41 2.19 -1.58
C LEU A 81 -13.45 3.04 -0.73
N ILE A 82 -12.21 3.16 -1.13
CA ILE A 82 -11.21 3.96 -0.42
C ILE A 82 -11.63 5.43 -0.38
N ARG A 83 -12.06 5.99 -1.50
CA ARG A 83 -12.54 7.38 -1.54
C ARG A 83 -13.72 7.60 -0.61
N SER A 84 -14.64 6.66 -0.56
CA SER A 84 -15.80 6.72 0.33
C SER A 84 -15.36 6.77 1.80
N VAL A 85 -14.44 5.91 2.20
CA VAL A 85 -13.91 5.89 3.58
C VAL A 85 -13.14 7.18 3.88
N ALA A 86 -12.32 7.63 2.95
CA ALA A 86 -11.52 8.85 3.11
C ALA A 86 -12.40 10.09 3.25
N ASP A 87 -13.46 10.18 2.46
CA ASP A 87 -14.41 11.31 2.52
C ASP A 87 -15.11 11.35 3.89
N GLN A 88 -15.47 10.20 4.44
CA GLN A 88 -16.06 10.13 5.78
C GLN A 88 -15.13 10.65 6.87
N GLU A 89 -13.84 10.43 6.71
CA GLU A 89 -12.82 10.86 7.68
C GLU A 89 -12.20 12.22 7.34
N GLY A 90 -12.56 12.82 6.20
CA GLY A 90 -11.98 14.08 5.77
C GLY A 90 -10.51 14.00 5.38
N VAL A 91 -10.10 12.87 4.81
CA VAL A 91 -8.71 12.56 4.47
C VAL A 91 -8.50 12.59 2.96
N ARG A 92 -7.41 13.20 2.54
CA ARG A 92 -6.99 13.18 1.14
C ARG A 92 -6.28 11.87 0.84
N VAL A 93 -6.61 11.26 -0.31
CA VAL A 93 -6.00 9.99 -0.73
C VAL A 93 -5.32 10.12 -2.08
N GLU A 94 -4.29 9.30 -2.25
CA GLU A 94 -3.64 9.06 -3.54
C GLU A 94 -3.50 7.56 -3.73
N PHE A 95 -3.39 7.14 -4.97
CA PHE A 95 -3.33 5.72 -5.34
C PHE A 95 -2.04 5.43 -6.06
N ARG A 96 -1.43 4.28 -5.75
CA ARG A 96 -0.24 3.79 -6.44
C ARG A 96 -0.42 2.31 -6.77
N GLU A 97 -0.19 1.98 -8.03
CA GLU A 97 -0.06 0.60 -8.46
C GLU A 97 1.42 0.28 -8.56
N LEU A 98 1.89 -0.63 -7.73
CA LEU A 98 3.29 -1.00 -7.62
C LEU A 98 3.52 -2.42 -8.13
N ALA A 99 4.76 -2.82 -8.25
CA ALA A 99 5.13 -4.13 -8.75
C ALA A 99 6.32 -4.70 -7.98
N GLY A 100 6.42 -6.00 -7.98
CA GLY A 100 7.54 -6.72 -7.38
C GLY A 100 7.21 -7.34 -6.03
N GLU A 101 8.22 -7.52 -5.20
CA GLU A 101 8.04 -8.07 -3.86
C GLU A 101 7.35 -7.04 -2.97
N ILE A 102 6.33 -7.45 -2.24
CA ILE A 102 5.39 -6.56 -1.56
C ILE A 102 6.08 -5.65 -0.55
N ALA A 103 6.86 -6.21 0.36
CA ALA A 103 7.52 -5.43 1.40
C ALA A 103 8.53 -4.46 0.80
N HIS A 104 9.28 -4.89 -0.21
CA HIS A 104 10.23 -4.02 -0.90
C HIS A 104 9.53 -2.85 -1.59
N ALA A 105 8.45 -3.13 -2.31
CA ALA A 105 7.71 -2.09 -3.04
C ALA A 105 7.10 -1.05 -2.09
N LEU A 106 6.49 -1.50 -1.00
CA LEU A 106 5.92 -0.60 0.00
C LEU A 106 7.00 0.23 0.71
N GLY A 107 8.09 -0.41 1.08
CA GLY A 107 9.23 0.28 1.71
C GLY A 107 9.86 1.32 0.80
N ARG A 108 9.99 0.99 -0.48
CA ARG A 108 10.54 1.93 -1.47
C ARG A 108 9.62 3.14 -1.67
N LEU A 109 8.32 2.91 -1.80
CA LEU A 109 7.34 4.00 -1.90
C LEU A 109 7.42 4.91 -0.68
N ALA A 110 7.44 4.33 0.51
CA ALA A 110 7.53 5.10 1.75
C ALA A 110 8.82 5.92 1.83
N GLU A 111 9.94 5.37 1.35
CA GLU A 111 11.22 6.09 1.27
C GLU A 111 11.13 7.29 0.33
N VAL A 112 10.63 7.08 -0.88
CA VAL A 112 10.50 8.13 -1.89
C VAL A 112 9.62 9.27 -1.40
N LEU A 113 8.53 8.97 -0.73
CA LEU A 113 7.57 9.96 -0.22
C LEU A 113 7.99 10.56 1.13
N GLY A 114 8.97 9.98 1.81
CA GLY A 114 9.29 10.36 3.18
C GLY A 114 8.12 10.10 4.14
N ALA A 115 7.44 8.97 3.97
CA ALA A 115 6.24 8.66 4.74
C ALA A 115 6.52 8.52 6.24
N GLU A 116 5.52 8.87 7.06
CA GLU A 116 5.58 8.78 8.51
C GLU A 116 5.52 7.32 9.00
N MET A 117 4.75 6.50 8.31
CA MET A 117 4.57 5.08 8.64
C MET A 117 4.02 4.30 7.45
N ILE A 118 4.09 2.97 7.58
CA ILE A 118 3.47 2.03 6.65
C ILE A 118 2.42 1.23 7.42
N ILE A 119 1.22 1.14 6.87
CA ILE A 119 0.11 0.38 7.47
C ILE A 119 -0.17 -0.84 6.61
N VAL A 120 -0.29 -2.00 7.21
CA VAL A 120 -0.68 -3.23 6.55
C VAL A 120 -1.72 -3.96 7.39
N GLY A 121 -2.61 -4.71 6.75
CA GLY A 121 -3.50 -5.61 7.45
C GLY A 121 -2.78 -6.89 7.85
N SER A 122 -3.17 -7.47 8.97
CA SER A 122 -2.75 -8.83 9.27
C SER A 122 -3.47 -9.75 8.30
N GLN A 123 -2.74 -10.43 7.45
CA GLN A 123 -3.38 -11.47 6.68
C GLN A 123 -3.57 -12.69 7.55
N ARG A 124 -4.79 -12.90 7.97
CA ARG A 124 -5.20 -14.25 8.22
C ARG A 124 -5.33 -14.89 6.86
N GLY A 125 -4.27 -15.52 6.44
CA GLY A 125 -4.26 -16.28 5.22
C GLY A 125 -5.53 -17.10 5.17
N GLY A 126 -6.24 -16.98 4.07
CA GLY A 126 -7.26 -17.95 3.79
C GLY A 126 -6.64 -19.31 4.10
N VAL A 127 -7.14 -19.87 5.06
CA VAL A 127 -7.17 -21.19 5.62
C VAL A 127 -6.42 -22.30 4.92
N ARG A 128 -5.71 -22.04 3.85
CA ARG A 128 -5.40 -23.16 3.00
C ARG A 128 -3.99 -23.54 2.86
N SER A 129 -3.14 -22.78 3.34
CA SER A 129 -1.80 -23.27 3.45
C SER A 129 -1.12 -22.50 4.54
N SER A 130 -0.54 -23.26 5.42
CA SER A 130 0.39 -22.74 6.41
C SER A 130 1.49 -21.86 5.79
N MET A 131 1.73 -22.02 4.49
CA MET A 131 2.67 -21.18 3.76
C MET A 131 2.12 -19.78 3.51
N HIS A 132 0.83 -19.64 3.22
CA HIS A 132 0.22 -18.33 3.02
C HIS A 132 0.08 -17.56 4.33
N GLU A 133 -0.22 -18.22 5.42
CA GLU A 133 -0.21 -17.61 6.75
C GLU A 133 1.19 -17.12 7.11
N PHE A 134 2.18 -17.91 6.79
CA PHE A 134 3.58 -17.55 7.00
C PHE A 134 3.97 -16.33 6.17
N PHE A 135 3.53 -16.24 4.93
CA PHE A 135 3.81 -15.11 4.06
C PHE A 135 3.06 -13.84 4.47
N GLY A 136 1.83 -13.95 4.98
CA GLY A 136 1.08 -12.82 5.50
C GLY A 136 1.77 -12.17 6.69
N GLY A 137 2.30 -12.96 7.63
CA GLY A 137 3.12 -12.48 8.72
C GLY A 137 4.46 -11.93 8.25
N SER A 138 4.98 -12.41 7.12
CA SER A 138 6.29 -12.02 6.62
C SER A 138 6.34 -10.62 6.02
N VAL A 139 5.25 -10.09 5.47
CA VAL A 139 5.23 -8.71 4.93
C VAL A 139 5.53 -7.72 6.05
N ALA A 140 4.80 -7.80 7.15
CA ALA A 140 5.05 -6.91 8.29
C ALA A 140 6.45 -7.13 8.88
N ALA A 141 6.90 -8.36 8.99
CA ALA A 141 8.22 -8.67 9.48
C ALA A 141 9.33 -8.16 8.56
N HIS A 142 9.18 -8.34 7.27
CA HIS A 142 10.15 -7.82 6.29
C HIS A 142 10.22 -6.29 6.34
N LEU A 143 9.07 -5.63 6.43
CA LEU A 143 9.03 -4.17 6.57
C LEU A 143 9.73 -3.72 7.86
N ALA A 144 9.48 -4.42 8.96
CA ALA A 144 10.09 -4.07 10.24
C ALA A 144 11.62 -4.22 10.24
N HIS A 145 12.15 -5.17 9.46
CA HIS A 145 13.58 -5.44 9.43
C HIS A 145 14.35 -4.70 8.34
N ARG A 146 13.69 -4.30 7.25
CA ARG A 146 14.39 -3.83 6.05
C ARG A 146 14.25 -2.36 5.77
N GLN A 147 13.45 -1.65 6.53
CA GLN A 147 13.27 -0.22 6.35
C GLN A 147 12.99 0.43 7.70
N PRO A 148 13.33 1.72 7.87
CA PRO A 148 13.37 2.34 9.21
C PRO A 148 12.05 2.90 9.72
N ARG A 149 11.00 2.95 8.89
CA ARG A 149 9.74 3.59 9.28
C ARG A 149 8.90 2.67 10.15
N PRO A 150 8.14 3.23 11.11
CA PRO A 150 7.19 2.43 11.87
C PRO A 150 6.20 1.68 10.96
N VAL A 151 5.87 0.46 11.35
CA VAL A 151 4.90 -0.38 10.66
C VAL A 151 3.76 -0.66 11.61
N ALA A 152 2.56 -0.25 11.21
CA ALA A 152 1.34 -0.55 11.96
C ALA A 152 0.63 -1.72 11.30
N VAL A 153 0.32 -2.74 12.08
CA VAL A 153 -0.40 -3.92 11.61
C VAL A 153 -1.82 -3.86 12.16
N VAL A 154 -2.80 -3.75 11.26
CA VAL A 154 -4.21 -3.74 11.65
C VAL A 154 -4.72 -5.17 11.66
N PRO A 155 -5.20 -5.67 12.81
CA PRO A 155 -5.74 -7.02 12.88
C PRO A 155 -6.95 -7.18 11.98
N VAL A 156 -6.97 -8.25 11.20
CA VAL A 156 -8.10 -8.63 10.37
C VAL A 156 -8.75 -9.84 11.02
N HIS A 157 -9.98 -9.65 11.50
CA HIS A 157 -10.78 -10.73 12.07
C HIS A 157 -11.84 -11.14 11.05
N THR A 158 -11.90 -12.40 10.76
CA THR A 158 -13.01 -12.98 10.02
C THR A 158 -14.10 -13.40 10.97
#